data_f109844ecdf153bf9ec4b0d6318724a4
#
_entry.id   f109844ecdf153bf9ec4b0d6318724a4
#
_cell.length_a   1.000
_cell.length_b   1.000
_cell.length_c   1.000
_cell.angle_alpha   90.00
_cell.angle_beta   90.00
_cell.angle_gamma   90.00
#
_symmetry.space_group_name_H-M   'P 1'
#
loop_
_entity.id
_entity.type
_entity.pdbx_description
1 polymer ?
#
loop_
_entity_poly.entity_id
_entity_poly.type
_entity_poly.pdbx_seq_one_letter_code
_entity_poly.pdbx_strand_id
1 'polypeptide(L)'
;MKVLILAGGFGTRLSEETDLTPKPLVKIGEKPILWHIMKHYSAFGYNEFVILLGYKGDMIEDYFSNQSDSSNWNITFIDTGLNTDTGGRIKRAERIIDKKPFLLTYGDGLANIDLNKLTSFHESHDGLVTMTSVQLASRFGILEIGDEERVTQFKEKPKENEAWINGGFFIC
;
A
#
# COMPACT_ATOMS: atom_id res chain seq x y z
N MET A 1 -4.34 6.75 -15.57
CA MET A 1 -4.58 5.46 -14.86
C MET A 1 -5.30 5.72 -13.55
N LYS A 2 -6.20 4.84 -13.15
CA LYS A 2 -6.82 4.87 -11.82
C LYS A 2 -5.87 4.31 -10.76
N VAL A 3 -5.99 4.78 -9.53
CA VAL A 3 -5.23 4.29 -8.38
C VAL A 3 -6.18 3.52 -7.46
N LEU A 4 -5.99 2.22 -7.36
CA LEU A 4 -6.72 1.37 -6.42
C LEU A 4 -5.97 1.35 -5.10
N ILE A 5 -6.69 1.59 -4.00
CA ILE A 5 -6.11 1.60 -2.65
C ILE A 5 -6.82 0.57 -1.78
N LEU A 6 -6.07 -0.42 -1.31
CA LEU A 6 -6.56 -1.47 -0.42
C LEU A 6 -6.68 -0.93 1.01
N ALA A 7 -7.89 -0.61 1.43
CA ALA A 7 -8.17 0.02 2.73
C ALA A 7 -9.15 -0.78 3.61
N GLY A 8 -9.40 -2.05 3.27
CA GLY A 8 -10.43 -2.86 3.94
C GLY A 8 -9.91 -3.88 4.97
N GLY A 9 -8.60 -3.89 5.29
CA GLY A 9 -8.01 -4.83 6.24
C GLY A 9 -8.30 -4.50 7.70
N PHE A 10 -8.29 -5.52 8.58
CA PHE A 10 -8.52 -5.37 10.03
C PHE A 10 -7.44 -4.61 10.79
N GLY A 11 -6.22 -4.50 10.25
CA GLY A 11 -5.11 -3.79 10.90
C GLY A 11 -4.54 -4.45 12.16
N THR A 12 -4.71 -5.76 12.34
CA THR A 12 -4.45 -6.54 13.57
C THR A 12 -3.04 -6.43 14.17
N ARG A 13 -2.07 -5.90 13.43
CA ARG A 13 -0.68 -5.73 13.92
C ARG A 13 -0.47 -4.48 14.81
N LEU A 14 -1.45 -3.57 14.88
CA LEU A 14 -1.43 -2.35 15.70
C LEU A 14 -2.71 -2.32 16.57
N SER A 15 -2.92 -3.35 17.38
CA SER A 15 -4.19 -3.62 18.06
C SER A 15 -4.70 -2.48 18.95
N GLU A 16 -3.84 -1.75 19.65
CA GLU A 16 -4.27 -0.74 20.63
C GLU A 16 -4.84 0.54 20.00
N GLU A 17 -4.35 0.96 18.82
CA GLU A 17 -4.85 2.16 18.13
C GLU A 17 -5.94 1.85 17.10
N THR A 18 -5.98 0.63 16.56
CA THR A 18 -6.93 0.24 15.50
C THR A 18 -8.30 -0.17 16.05
N ASP A 19 -8.44 -0.38 17.35
CA ASP A 19 -9.75 -0.64 17.99
C ASP A 19 -10.72 0.53 17.86
N LEU A 20 -10.24 1.75 17.73
CA LEU A 20 -11.06 2.95 17.57
C LEU A 20 -11.04 3.50 16.14
N THR A 21 -9.88 3.49 15.47
CA THR A 21 -9.67 4.14 14.16
C THR A 21 -9.09 3.14 13.15
N PRO A 22 -9.65 2.99 11.94
CA PRO A 22 -9.07 2.11 10.92
C PRO A 22 -7.67 2.62 10.52
N LYS A 23 -6.74 1.70 10.28
CA LYS A 23 -5.33 2.00 10.03
C LYS A 23 -5.10 3.08 8.95
N PRO A 24 -5.85 3.12 7.84
CA PRO A 24 -5.71 4.20 6.84
C PRO A 24 -6.03 5.60 7.37
N LEU A 25 -6.77 5.71 8.49
CA LEU A 25 -7.09 6.99 9.14
C LEU A 25 -6.14 7.36 10.29
N VAL A 26 -5.16 6.52 10.63
CA VAL A 26 -4.11 6.90 11.58
C VAL A 26 -3.35 8.11 11.04
N LYS A 27 -3.20 9.13 11.87
CA LYS A 27 -2.62 10.40 11.44
C LYS A 27 -1.10 10.39 11.46
N ILE A 28 -0.51 11.03 10.45
CA ILE A 28 0.88 11.45 10.42
C ILE A 28 0.85 12.99 10.36
N GLY A 29 1.18 13.63 11.47
CA GLY A 29 0.91 15.05 11.66
C GLY A 29 -0.61 15.31 11.74
N GLU A 30 -1.13 16.20 10.92
CA GLU A 30 -2.54 16.58 10.95
C GLU A 30 -3.44 15.75 10.02
N LYS A 31 -2.86 15.00 9.08
CA LYS A 31 -3.58 14.25 8.05
C LYS A 31 -3.40 12.75 8.20
N PRO A 32 -4.41 11.94 7.82
CA PRO A 32 -4.27 10.47 7.86
C PRO A 32 -3.27 9.96 6.83
N ILE A 33 -2.71 8.77 7.10
CA ILE A 33 -1.75 8.12 6.20
C ILE A 33 -2.33 7.96 4.78
N LEU A 34 -3.60 7.62 4.65
CA LEU A 34 -4.27 7.50 3.36
C LEU A 34 -4.28 8.81 2.58
N TRP A 35 -4.45 9.96 3.25
CA TRP A 35 -4.34 11.27 2.62
C TRP A 35 -2.93 11.50 2.04
N HIS A 36 -1.88 11.15 2.78
CA HIS A 36 -0.50 11.28 2.31
C HIS A 36 -0.21 10.39 1.11
N ILE A 37 -0.75 9.16 1.10
CA ILE A 37 -0.64 8.25 -0.04
C ILE A 37 -1.30 8.87 -1.28
N MET A 38 -2.53 9.35 -1.16
CA MET A 38 -3.25 9.99 -2.27
C MET A 38 -2.53 11.25 -2.75
N LYS A 39 -1.97 12.05 -1.82
CA LYS A 39 -1.18 13.24 -2.14
C LYS A 39 0.09 12.90 -2.91
N HIS A 40 0.76 11.80 -2.57
CA HIS A 40 1.92 11.30 -3.31
C HIS A 40 1.54 10.96 -4.76
N TYR A 41 0.49 10.18 -4.99
CA TYR A 41 0.01 9.88 -6.34
C TYR A 41 -0.42 11.13 -7.11
N SER A 42 -1.11 12.05 -6.45
CA SER A 42 -1.55 13.31 -7.05
C SER A 42 -0.39 14.19 -7.51
N ALA A 43 0.76 14.16 -6.82
CA ALA A 43 1.96 14.88 -7.22
C ALA A 43 2.53 14.40 -8.57
N PHE A 44 2.20 13.19 -9.00
CA PHE A 44 2.52 12.62 -10.31
C PHE A 44 1.36 12.68 -11.31
N GLY A 45 0.29 13.43 -10.99
CA GLY A 45 -0.87 13.63 -11.87
C GLY A 45 -1.95 12.57 -11.78
N TYR A 46 -1.85 11.58 -10.88
CA TYR A 46 -2.87 10.57 -10.66
C TYR A 46 -3.88 11.04 -9.63
N ASN A 47 -5.07 11.44 -10.07
CA ASN A 47 -6.12 12.04 -9.23
C ASN A 47 -7.43 11.21 -9.21
N GLU A 48 -7.47 10.06 -9.88
CA GLU A 48 -8.62 9.16 -9.87
C GLU A 48 -8.35 8.01 -8.89
N PHE A 49 -8.99 8.04 -7.74
CA PHE A 49 -8.80 7.07 -6.66
C PHE A 49 -10.01 6.15 -6.51
N VAL A 50 -9.75 4.85 -6.38
CA VAL A 50 -10.75 3.84 -6.05
C VAL A 50 -10.34 3.21 -4.72
N ILE A 51 -11.05 3.52 -3.65
CA ILE A 51 -10.74 3.05 -2.30
C ILE A 51 -11.56 1.81 -2.00
N LEU A 52 -10.87 0.68 -1.82
CA LEU A 52 -11.47 -0.62 -1.58
C LEU A 52 -11.67 -0.81 -0.08
N LEU A 53 -12.89 -0.56 0.37
CA LEU A 53 -13.30 -0.56 1.77
C LEU A 53 -13.61 -1.98 2.30
N GLY A 54 -13.66 -2.10 3.61
CA GLY A 54 -14.04 -3.27 4.38
C GLY A 54 -14.20 -2.91 5.85
N TYR A 55 -13.30 -3.35 6.73
CA TYR A 55 -13.38 -3.03 8.14
C TYR A 55 -13.39 -1.51 8.38
N LYS A 56 -14.43 -1.00 9.07
CA LYS A 56 -14.65 0.44 9.36
C LYS A 56 -14.56 1.33 8.11
N GLY A 57 -15.04 0.82 6.97
CA GLY A 57 -15.00 1.54 5.70
C GLY A 57 -15.83 2.82 5.71
N ASP A 58 -16.94 2.83 6.44
CA ASP A 58 -17.80 3.99 6.71
C ASP A 58 -17.02 5.18 7.27
N MET A 59 -16.14 4.95 8.25
CA MET A 59 -15.31 6.01 8.82
C MET A 59 -14.35 6.62 7.78
N ILE A 60 -13.82 5.79 6.87
CA ILE A 60 -12.94 6.27 5.79
C ILE A 60 -13.73 7.11 4.80
N GLU A 61 -14.89 6.62 4.37
CA GLU A 61 -15.78 7.31 3.45
C GLU A 61 -16.24 8.65 4.03
N ASP A 62 -16.71 8.67 5.28
CA ASP A 62 -17.14 9.88 5.99
C ASP A 62 -16.00 10.91 6.08
N TYR A 63 -14.78 10.47 6.42
CA TYR A 63 -13.65 11.38 6.52
C TYR A 63 -13.38 12.10 5.20
N PHE A 64 -13.30 11.39 4.08
CA PHE A 64 -12.95 11.98 2.79
C PHE A 64 -14.11 12.67 2.09
N SER A 65 -15.36 12.27 2.34
CA SER A 65 -16.56 12.93 1.81
C SER A 65 -16.81 14.30 2.46
N ASN A 66 -16.39 14.48 3.71
CA ASN A 66 -16.57 15.73 4.45
C ASN A 66 -15.38 16.69 4.38
N GLN A 67 -14.28 16.30 3.70
CA GLN A 67 -13.14 17.18 3.51
C GLN A 67 -13.39 18.15 2.35
N SER A 68 -13.44 19.44 2.66
CA SER A 68 -13.41 20.53 1.68
C SER A 68 -11.99 20.85 1.18
N ASP A 69 -11.11 19.86 1.20
CA ASP A 69 -9.73 20.06 0.74
C ASP A 69 -9.76 20.33 -0.78
N SER A 70 -9.08 21.39 -1.22
CA SER A 70 -9.02 21.89 -2.61
C SER A 70 -8.26 20.93 -3.56
N SER A 71 -8.10 19.68 -3.18
CA SER A 71 -7.50 18.66 -4.01
C SER A 71 -8.48 18.26 -5.12
N ASN A 72 -8.05 18.29 -6.37
CA ASN A 72 -8.81 17.82 -7.53
C ASN A 72 -8.93 16.30 -7.56
N TRP A 73 -9.15 15.66 -6.42
CA TRP A 73 -9.27 14.20 -6.31
C TRP A 73 -10.68 13.75 -6.67
N ASN A 74 -10.75 12.79 -7.58
CA ASN A 74 -11.98 12.06 -7.88
C ASN A 74 -11.91 10.72 -7.12
N ILE A 75 -12.70 10.60 -6.05
CA ILE A 75 -12.66 9.44 -5.15
C ILE A 75 -13.93 8.60 -5.35
N THR A 76 -13.74 7.33 -5.61
CA THR A 76 -14.81 6.31 -5.64
C THR A 76 -14.57 5.34 -4.49
N PHE A 77 -15.58 5.12 -3.67
CA PHE A 77 -15.54 4.13 -2.60
C PHE A 77 -16.26 2.86 -3.04
N ILE A 78 -15.69 1.70 -2.73
CA ILE A 78 -16.29 0.40 -2.98
C ILE A 78 -16.23 -0.42 -1.69
N ASP A 79 -17.38 -0.74 -1.12
CA ASP A 79 -17.43 -1.76 -0.08
C ASP A 79 -17.12 -3.12 -0.72
N THR A 80 -15.98 -3.67 -0.35
CA THR A 80 -15.52 -4.97 -0.82
C THR A 80 -15.77 -6.09 0.18
N GLY A 81 -16.51 -5.82 1.24
CA GLY A 81 -16.87 -6.76 2.28
C GLY A 81 -15.76 -7.00 3.32
N LEU A 82 -16.17 -7.39 4.50
CA LEU A 82 -15.32 -7.51 5.69
C LEU A 82 -14.24 -8.60 5.52
N ASN A 83 -14.66 -9.81 5.14
CA ASN A 83 -13.82 -11.01 5.09
C ASN A 83 -13.28 -11.31 3.67
N THR A 84 -13.05 -10.28 2.88
CA THR A 84 -12.57 -10.43 1.51
C THR A 84 -11.06 -10.28 1.45
N ASP A 85 -10.38 -11.27 0.87
CA ASP A 85 -8.93 -11.24 0.64
C ASP A 85 -8.54 -10.19 -0.42
N THR A 86 -7.27 -9.83 -0.46
CA THR A 86 -6.70 -8.80 -1.34
C THR A 86 -7.13 -8.97 -2.81
N GLY A 87 -6.95 -10.16 -3.38
CA GLY A 87 -7.35 -10.44 -4.76
C GLY A 87 -8.85 -10.34 -5.00
N GLY A 88 -9.66 -10.76 -4.02
CA GLY A 88 -11.11 -10.64 -4.04
C GLY A 88 -11.57 -9.19 -4.06
N ARG A 89 -10.90 -8.30 -3.30
CA ARG A 89 -11.20 -6.86 -3.31
C ARG A 89 -10.95 -6.24 -4.67
N ILE A 90 -9.81 -6.56 -5.28
CA ILE A 90 -9.47 -6.08 -6.63
C ILE A 90 -10.51 -6.58 -7.65
N LYS A 91 -10.88 -7.86 -7.57
CA LYS A 91 -11.90 -8.45 -8.47
C LYS A 91 -13.26 -7.73 -8.38
N ARG A 92 -13.66 -7.28 -7.19
CA ARG A 92 -14.91 -6.52 -7.01
C ARG A 92 -14.86 -5.12 -7.64
N ALA A 93 -13.67 -4.58 -7.88
CA ALA A 93 -13.46 -3.32 -8.61
C ALA A 93 -13.39 -3.48 -10.15
N GLU A 94 -13.47 -4.70 -10.68
CA GLU A 94 -13.27 -5.02 -12.11
C GLU A 94 -14.06 -4.11 -13.06
N ARG A 95 -15.33 -3.82 -12.75
CA ARG A 95 -16.18 -2.97 -13.59
C ARG A 95 -15.70 -1.53 -13.64
N ILE A 96 -15.02 -1.05 -12.60
CA ILE A 96 -14.50 0.32 -12.51
C ILE A 96 -13.14 0.43 -13.18
N ILE A 97 -12.34 -0.63 -13.11
CA ILE A 97 -11.03 -0.72 -13.77
C ILE A 97 -11.18 -0.75 -15.30
N ASP A 98 -12.26 -1.34 -15.80
CA ASP A 98 -12.59 -1.42 -17.24
C ASP A 98 -11.48 -2.06 -18.09
N LYS A 99 -10.82 -3.09 -17.55
CA LYS A 99 -9.72 -3.83 -18.22
C LYS A 99 -8.55 -2.95 -18.69
N LYS A 100 -8.36 -1.79 -18.09
CA LYS A 100 -7.24 -0.89 -18.36
C LYS A 100 -6.15 -1.06 -17.29
N PRO A 101 -4.89 -0.77 -17.63
CA PRO A 101 -3.85 -0.71 -16.61
C PRO A 101 -4.22 0.24 -15.49
N PHE A 102 -3.91 -0.16 -14.25
CA PHE A 102 -4.18 0.61 -13.05
C PHE A 102 -3.02 0.50 -12.06
N LEU A 103 -2.89 1.53 -11.24
CA LEU A 103 -1.97 1.54 -10.10
C LEU A 103 -2.67 0.91 -8.89
N LEU A 104 -1.92 0.14 -8.12
CA LEU A 104 -2.44 -0.50 -6.90
C LEU A 104 -1.48 -0.24 -5.74
N THR A 105 -2.01 0.07 -4.56
CA THR A 105 -1.23 0.19 -3.33
C THR A 105 -2.03 -0.20 -2.10
N TYR A 106 -1.32 -0.34 -0.97
CA TYR A 106 -1.93 -0.53 0.34
C TYR A 106 -2.28 0.82 0.97
N GLY A 107 -3.37 0.88 1.73
CA GLY A 107 -3.87 2.10 2.38
C GLY A 107 -3.09 2.49 3.66
N ASP A 108 -2.01 1.77 3.97
CA ASP A 108 -1.21 1.94 5.19
C ASP A 108 0.31 1.96 4.93
N GLY A 109 0.73 1.95 3.67
CA GLY A 109 2.12 1.99 3.26
C GLY A 109 2.48 3.29 2.54
N LEU A 110 3.40 4.07 3.09
CA LEU A 110 3.92 5.29 2.48
C LEU A 110 5.40 5.12 2.14
N ALA A 111 5.78 5.52 0.93
CA ALA A 111 7.17 5.49 0.48
C ALA A 111 7.44 6.61 -0.53
N ASN A 112 8.71 6.98 -0.67
CA ASN A 112 9.14 7.95 -1.67
C ASN A 112 9.50 7.22 -2.98
N ILE A 113 8.47 6.84 -3.74
CA ILE A 113 8.59 6.13 -5.01
C ILE A 113 8.39 7.10 -6.17
N ASP A 114 9.30 7.07 -7.15
CA ASP A 114 9.12 7.78 -8.41
C ASP A 114 8.15 6.99 -9.31
N LEU A 115 6.89 7.44 -9.34
CA LEU A 115 5.83 6.76 -10.09
C LEU A 115 6.04 6.87 -11.61
N ASN A 116 6.75 7.88 -12.12
CA ASN A 116 7.09 7.97 -13.53
C ASN A 116 8.08 6.86 -13.92
N LYS A 117 9.09 6.61 -13.07
CA LYS A 117 10.02 5.50 -13.31
C LYS A 117 9.33 4.14 -13.22
N LEU A 118 8.41 3.97 -12.28
CA LEU A 118 7.64 2.74 -12.14
C LEU A 118 6.80 2.49 -13.39
N THR A 119 6.13 3.53 -13.92
CA THR A 119 5.31 3.46 -15.13
C THR A 119 6.18 3.16 -16.36
N SER A 120 7.27 3.90 -16.56
CA SER A 120 8.18 3.68 -17.68
C SER A 120 8.80 2.27 -17.64
N PHE A 121 9.09 1.75 -16.45
CA PHE A 121 9.58 0.38 -16.31
C PHE A 121 8.51 -0.65 -16.69
N HIS A 122 7.26 -0.46 -16.24
CA HIS A 122 6.15 -1.33 -16.62
C HIS A 122 5.93 -1.37 -18.14
N GLU A 123 6.01 -0.21 -18.80
CA GLU A 123 5.86 -0.08 -20.26
C GLU A 123 7.03 -0.69 -21.05
N SER A 124 8.16 -0.97 -20.40
CA SER A 124 9.36 -1.52 -21.05
C SER A 124 9.40 -3.04 -21.17
N HIS A 125 8.40 -3.75 -20.64
CA HIS A 125 8.33 -5.22 -20.65
C HIS A 125 6.90 -5.74 -20.80
N ASP A 126 6.76 -7.03 -21.13
CA ASP A 126 5.47 -7.70 -21.36
C ASP A 126 4.82 -8.28 -20.09
N GLY A 127 5.38 -8.02 -18.92
CA GLY A 127 4.85 -8.54 -17.65
C GLY A 127 3.51 -7.91 -17.29
N LEU A 128 2.56 -8.71 -16.84
CA LEU A 128 1.22 -8.25 -16.46
C LEU A 128 1.22 -7.40 -15.19
N VAL A 129 2.23 -7.56 -14.33
CA VAL A 129 2.34 -6.85 -13.06
C VAL A 129 3.77 -6.39 -12.84
N THR A 130 3.91 -5.12 -12.51
CA THR A 130 5.15 -4.54 -11.98
C THR A 130 4.96 -4.21 -10.51
N MET A 131 5.93 -4.56 -9.69
CA MET A 131 5.88 -4.40 -8.25
C MET A 131 7.15 -3.74 -7.74
N THR A 132 7.01 -2.77 -6.86
CA THR A 132 8.16 -2.23 -6.12
C THR A 132 8.65 -3.26 -5.10
N SER A 133 9.91 -3.56 -5.13
CA SER A 133 10.59 -4.39 -4.14
C SER A 133 11.56 -3.57 -3.31
N VAL A 134 11.73 -3.94 -2.05
CA VAL A 134 12.63 -3.26 -1.11
C VAL A 134 13.44 -4.26 -0.32
N GLN A 135 14.67 -3.88 0.04
CA GLN A 135 15.47 -4.60 1.01
C GLN A 135 15.42 -3.84 2.34
N LEU A 136 15.00 -4.52 3.40
CA LEU A 136 15.00 -3.92 4.73
C LEU A 136 16.38 -4.13 5.36
N ALA A 137 16.97 -3.05 5.86
CA ALA A 137 18.13 -3.16 6.73
C ALA A 137 17.76 -3.96 7.98
N SER A 138 18.60 -4.90 8.37
CA SER A 138 18.41 -5.65 9.61
C SER A 138 18.53 -4.70 10.81
N ARG A 139 17.55 -4.80 11.72
CA ARG A 139 17.59 -4.08 13.00
C ARG A 139 18.52 -4.76 14.02
N PHE A 140 18.85 -6.02 13.77
CA PHE A 140 19.63 -6.89 14.66
C PHE A 140 20.79 -7.51 13.92
N GLY A 141 21.77 -8.01 14.67
CA GLY A 141 22.80 -8.87 14.12
C GLY A 141 22.19 -10.16 13.54
N ILE A 142 22.74 -10.64 12.43
CA ILE A 142 22.34 -11.90 11.78
C ILE A 142 23.35 -12.97 12.15
N LEU A 143 22.87 -14.15 12.53
CA LEU A 143 23.68 -15.32 12.81
C LEU A 143 23.57 -16.32 11.65
N GLU A 144 24.68 -16.83 11.18
CA GLU A 144 24.72 -18.05 10.38
C GLU A 144 24.95 -19.22 11.32
N ILE A 145 24.05 -20.21 11.29
CA ILE A 145 24.12 -21.39 12.11
C ILE A 145 24.49 -22.57 11.23
N GLY A 146 25.61 -23.19 11.50
CA GLY A 146 26.08 -24.37 10.81
C GLY A 146 25.63 -25.66 11.50
N ASP A 147 26.30 -26.76 11.16
CA ASP A 147 26.02 -28.06 11.79
C ASP A 147 26.21 -28.02 13.31
N GLU A 148 25.49 -28.89 14.01
CA GLU A 148 25.49 -28.99 15.47
C GLU A 148 25.09 -27.67 16.20
N GLU A 149 24.24 -26.85 15.57
CA GLU A 149 23.74 -25.58 16.13
C GLU A 149 24.84 -24.56 16.49
N ARG A 150 26.02 -24.69 15.87
CA ARG A 150 27.13 -23.75 16.10
C ARG A 150 26.97 -22.50 15.27
N VAL A 151 27.18 -21.32 15.91
CA VAL A 151 27.27 -20.06 15.18
C VAL A 151 28.56 -20.02 14.37
N THR A 152 28.45 -20.00 13.05
CA THR A 152 29.60 -19.95 12.12
C THR A 152 29.94 -18.54 11.72
N GLN A 153 28.97 -17.63 11.70
CA GLN A 153 29.18 -16.24 11.37
C GLN A 153 28.22 -15.33 12.12
N PHE A 154 28.69 -14.14 12.48
CA PHE A 154 27.89 -13.04 13.02
C PHE A 154 28.10 -11.81 12.17
N LYS A 155 27.01 -11.20 11.67
CA LYS A 155 27.02 -9.95 10.90
C LYS A 155 26.22 -8.90 11.70
N GLU A 156 26.88 -7.91 12.27
CA GLU A 156 26.21 -6.83 12.99
C GLU A 156 25.48 -5.91 12.00
N LYS A 157 24.15 -5.82 12.13
CA LYS A 157 23.26 -4.93 11.36
C LYS A 157 23.65 -4.80 9.89
N PRO A 158 23.70 -5.89 9.11
CA PRO A 158 24.07 -5.80 7.72
C PRO A 158 23.12 -4.82 7.02
N LYS A 159 23.69 -3.92 6.20
CA LYS A 159 22.93 -2.90 5.48
C LYS A 159 22.00 -3.49 4.42
N GLU A 160 22.32 -4.68 3.97
CA GLU A 160 21.57 -5.41 2.95
C GLU A 160 21.15 -6.76 3.53
N ASN A 161 19.85 -6.96 3.70
CA ASN A 161 19.28 -8.30 3.81
C ASN A 161 19.25 -8.89 2.40
N GLU A 162 19.64 -10.14 2.23
CA GLU A 162 19.61 -10.83 0.93
C GLU A 162 18.18 -10.98 0.39
N ALA A 163 17.17 -10.85 1.25
CA ALA A 163 15.77 -11.02 0.89
C ALA A 163 15.12 -9.71 0.41
N TRP A 164 14.61 -9.74 -0.79
CA TRP A 164 13.71 -8.72 -1.31
C TRP A 164 12.29 -8.95 -0.80
N ILE A 165 11.63 -7.91 -0.34
CA ILE A 165 10.25 -7.98 0.12
C ILE A 165 9.35 -7.08 -0.73
N ASN A 166 8.05 -7.37 -0.71
CA ASN A 166 7.04 -6.56 -1.35
C ASN A 166 6.96 -5.18 -0.68
N GLY A 167 7.26 -4.13 -1.44
CA GLY A 167 7.22 -2.72 -1.01
C GLY A 167 5.89 -2.02 -1.31
N GLY A 168 4.89 -2.73 -1.83
CA GLY A 168 3.65 -2.11 -2.33
C GLY A 168 3.87 -1.44 -3.69
N PHE A 169 3.04 -0.48 -4.06
CA PHE A 169 3.13 0.27 -5.32
C PHE A 169 3.28 -0.63 -6.54
N PHE A 170 2.15 -1.04 -7.08
CA PHE A 170 2.07 -1.92 -8.24
C PHE A 170 1.50 -1.19 -9.45
N ILE A 171 1.79 -1.74 -10.64
CA ILE A 171 1.01 -1.52 -11.86
C ILE A 171 0.54 -2.89 -12.34
N CYS A 172 -0.75 -3.01 -12.66
CA CYS A 172 -1.42 -4.24 -13.08
C CYS A 172 -2.18 -4.02 -14.38
#